data_fd7e1ec24ab58b8c945a75acdc40758e
#
_entry.id   fd7e1ec24ab58b8c945a75acdc40758e
#
_cell.length_a   1.000
_cell.length_b   1.000
_cell.length_c   1.000
_cell.angle_alpha   90.00
_cell.angle_beta   90.00
_cell.angle_gamma   90.00
#
_symmetry.space_group_name_H-M   'P 1'
#
loop_
_entity.id
_entity.type
_entity.pdbx_description
1 polymer ?
#
loop_
_entity_poly.entity_id
_entity_poly.type
_entity_poly.pdbx_seq_one_letter_code
_entity_poly.pdbx_strand_id
1 'polypeptide(L)'
;VRGLAATGAVRQGTIVAHTSGASGVGVLAPLRGVTPLAIHPAMTFTGHSEDLSRLSGACFGITAADEIGYAIAQSLVIEIGGEPVRVPEANRALYHAALAHGSNHLVTLVAGAAAALRAALAGHELLGQQLIDDQPGGVAERVLGPLLSAALDNALRRGSAALTGPVARGDVAAVAAHLAALNTVDPALAAGYRALSLR
;
A
#
# COMPACT_ATOMS: atom_id res chain seq x y z
N VAL A 1 15.27 18.14 9.04
CA VAL A 1 16.35 18.64 8.18
C VAL A 1 16.83 20.02 8.63
N ARG A 2 15.94 21.04 8.79
CA ARG A 2 16.35 22.43 9.20
C ARG A 2 17.11 22.45 10.54
N GLY A 3 16.66 21.70 11.55
CA GLY A 3 17.39 21.58 12.82
C GLY A 3 18.79 20.98 12.64
N LEU A 4 18.91 19.93 11.82
CA LEU A 4 20.20 19.31 11.51
C LEU A 4 21.14 20.29 10.77
N ALA A 5 20.59 21.07 9.83
CA ALA A 5 21.36 22.08 9.12
C ALA A 5 21.89 23.18 10.06
N ALA A 6 21.07 23.58 11.05
CA ALA A 6 21.45 24.61 12.03
C ALA A 6 22.57 24.17 12.98
N THR A 7 22.74 22.88 13.24
CA THR A 7 23.82 22.38 14.11
C THR A 7 25.19 22.34 13.43
N GLY A 8 25.26 22.44 12.07
CA GLY A 8 26.49 22.28 11.32
C GLY A 8 27.13 20.87 11.43
N ALA A 9 26.38 19.89 11.94
CA ALA A 9 26.90 18.55 12.19
C ALA A 9 27.19 17.74 10.91
N VAL A 10 26.56 18.11 9.79
CA VAL A 10 26.75 17.43 8.50
C VAL A 10 27.88 18.09 7.73
N ARG A 11 28.92 17.31 7.45
CA ARG A 11 30.11 17.79 6.72
C ARG A 11 29.86 17.88 5.22
N GLN A 12 30.57 18.76 4.54
CA GLN A 12 30.59 18.79 3.08
C GLN A 12 31.08 17.46 2.50
N GLY A 13 30.53 17.07 1.37
CA GLY A 13 30.83 15.79 0.72
C GLY A 13 30.12 14.57 1.33
N THR A 14 29.35 14.77 2.41
CA THR A 14 28.55 13.67 3.00
C THR A 14 27.40 13.28 2.09
N ILE A 15 27.18 11.96 1.93
CA ILE A 15 25.97 11.42 1.33
C ILE A 15 24.87 11.45 2.41
N VAL A 16 23.76 12.12 2.11
CA VAL A 16 22.61 12.20 3.03
C VAL A 16 21.39 11.60 2.34
N ALA A 17 20.90 10.50 2.88
CA ALA A 17 19.73 9.83 2.37
C ALA A 17 18.53 9.97 3.33
N HIS A 18 17.31 9.97 2.77
CA HIS A 18 16.07 9.78 3.52
C HIS A 18 15.19 8.75 2.84
N THR A 19 14.25 8.19 3.61
CA THR A 19 13.35 7.12 3.17
C THR A 19 11.90 7.56 2.98
N SER A 20 11.62 8.87 2.90
CA SER A 20 10.26 9.37 2.64
C SER A 20 9.81 9.02 1.23
N GLY A 21 8.65 8.38 1.09
CA GLY A 21 8.04 8.09 -0.21
C GLY A 21 7.55 9.33 -0.95
N ALA A 22 6.95 10.27 -0.22
CA ALA A 22 6.33 11.47 -0.79
C ALA A 22 7.32 12.58 -1.10
N SER A 23 8.47 12.61 -0.42
CA SER A 23 9.45 13.69 -0.56
C SER A 23 10.58 13.27 -1.50
N GLY A 24 11.04 14.21 -2.33
CA GLY A 24 12.27 14.06 -3.11
C GLY A 24 13.48 14.66 -2.42
N VAL A 25 14.57 14.85 -3.15
CA VAL A 25 15.83 15.39 -2.60
C VAL A 25 15.74 16.85 -2.19
N GLY A 26 14.74 17.59 -2.68
CA GLY A 26 14.53 19.00 -2.35
C GLY A 26 14.35 19.29 -0.85
N VAL A 27 13.86 18.32 -0.06
CA VAL A 27 13.74 18.46 1.40
C VAL A 27 15.12 18.56 2.10
N LEU A 28 16.17 18.09 1.44
CA LEU A 28 17.56 18.14 1.92
C LEU A 28 18.30 19.42 1.52
N ALA A 29 17.67 20.29 0.72
CA ALA A 29 18.28 21.56 0.23
C ALA A 29 18.88 22.48 1.34
N PRO A 30 18.38 22.50 2.59
CA PRO A 30 19.03 23.23 3.67
C PRO A 30 20.45 22.73 4.02
N LEU A 31 20.79 21.47 3.70
CA LEU A 31 22.10 20.87 3.90
C LEU A 31 22.98 21.20 2.69
N ARG A 32 23.93 22.11 2.84
CA ARG A 32 24.78 22.54 1.73
C ARG A 32 26.00 21.64 1.57
N GLY A 33 26.39 21.40 0.30
CA GLY A 33 27.59 20.61 -0.03
C GLY A 33 27.47 19.13 0.27
N VAL A 34 26.26 18.59 0.33
CA VAL A 34 25.98 17.16 0.49
C VAL A 34 25.53 16.53 -0.84
N THR A 35 25.64 15.22 -0.95
CA THR A 35 24.99 14.44 -2.01
C THR A 35 23.63 13.98 -1.48
N PRO A 36 22.52 14.62 -1.90
CA PRO A 36 21.19 14.30 -1.38
C PRO A 36 20.58 13.11 -2.12
N LEU A 37 20.05 12.14 -1.39
CA LEU A 37 19.38 10.95 -1.92
C LEU A 37 18.01 10.76 -1.26
N ALA A 38 17.03 10.37 -2.06
CA ALA A 38 15.76 9.83 -1.56
C ALA A 38 15.67 8.36 -1.98
N ILE A 39 15.68 7.44 -1.02
CA ILE A 39 15.69 5.99 -1.25
C ILE A 39 14.53 5.40 -0.43
N HIS A 40 13.39 5.18 -1.08
CA HIS A 40 12.16 4.74 -0.42
C HIS A 40 11.87 3.27 -0.72
N PRO A 41 11.92 2.36 0.27
CA PRO A 41 11.46 0.99 0.09
C PRO A 41 9.93 0.95 -0.11
N ALA A 42 9.49 0.38 -1.25
CA ALA A 42 8.07 0.26 -1.57
C ALA A 42 7.48 -0.98 -0.89
N MET A 43 7.41 -0.96 0.44
CA MET A 43 6.84 -2.03 1.25
C MET A 43 6.18 -1.47 2.51
N THR A 44 5.37 -2.31 3.15
CA THR A 44 4.80 -2.02 4.48
C THR A 44 5.73 -2.53 5.58
N PHE A 45 6.02 -1.69 6.56
CA PHE A 45 6.78 -2.06 7.75
C PHE A 45 5.84 -2.29 8.92
N THR A 46 5.92 -3.47 9.51
CA THR A 46 5.10 -3.88 10.67
C THR A 46 5.87 -3.80 11.98
N GLY A 47 7.20 -3.63 11.93
CA GLY A 47 8.10 -3.67 13.08
C GLY A 47 8.46 -5.10 13.52
N HIS A 48 8.09 -6.11 12.74
CA HIS A 48 8.42 -7.51 13.01
C HIS A 48 9.64 -7.98 12.20
N SER A 49 10.26 -9.06 12.65
CA SER A 49 11.46 -9.65 11.99
C SER A 49 11.24 -10.05 10.53
N GLU A 50 10.01 -10.35 10.16
CA GLU A 50 9.59 -10.68 8.79
C GLU A 50 9.82 -9.53 7.81
N ASP A 51 9.85 -8.28 8.29
CA ASP A 51 10.11 -7.11 7.44
C ASP A 51 11.52 -7.19 6.82
N LEU A 52 12.50 -7.77 7.52
CA LEU A 52 13.87 -7.92 7.00
C LEU A 52 13.92 -8.86 5.78
N SER A 53 13.20 -9.97 5.85
CA SER A 53 13.14 -10.91 4.72
C SER A 53 12.38 -10.34 3.52
N ARG A 54 11.38 -9.49 3.77
CA ARG A 54 10.61 -8.81 2.72
C ARG A 54 11.36 -7.64 2.09
N LEU A 55 12.33 -7.05 2.81
CA LEU A 55 13.14 -5.96 2.29
C LEU A 55 14.03 -6.44 1.14
N SER A 56 14.58 -7.65 1.24
CA SER A 56 15.27 -8.32 0.15
C SER A 56 14.27 -8.65 -0.97
N GLY A 57 14.56 -8.15 -2.17
CA GLY A 57 13.66 -8.23 -3.33
C GLY A 57 12.57 -7.15 -3.41
N ALA A 58 12.49 -6.25 -2.43
CA ALA A 58 11.59 -5.09 -2.52
C ALA A 58 12.12 -4.09 -3.57
N CYS A 59 11.18 -3.39 -4.24
CA CYS A 59 11.52 -2.26 -5.09
C CYS A 59 11.79 -1.02 -4.24
N PHE A 60 12.81 -0.24 -4.62
CA PHE A 60 13.16 1.02 -3.97
C PHE A 60 13.01 2.19 -4.94
N GLY A 61 12.10 3.11 -4.65
CA GLY A 61 11.97 4.34 -5.40
C GLY A 61 13.13 5.30 -5.11
N ILE A 62 13.97 5.54 -6.10
CA ILE A 62 15.17 6.38 -5.99
C ILE A 62 14.94 7.72 -6.67
N THR A 63 15.32 8.81 -5.98
CA THR A 63 15.50 10.13 -6.56
C THR A 63 16.87 10.67 -6.12
N ALA A 64 17.61 11.23 -7.05
CA ALA A 64 18.91 11.90 -6.83
C ALA A 64 18.95 13.20 -7.64
N ALA A 65 19.88 14.09 -7.27
CA ALA A 65 20.04 15.37 -7.95
C ALA A 65 20.74 15.22 -9.33
N ASP A 66 21.58 14.19 -9.46
CA ASP A 66 22.38 13.92 -10.66
C ASP A 66 22.61 12.42 -10.86
N GLU A 67 23.29 12.05 -11.95
CA GLU A 67 23.57 10.66 -12.29
C GLU A 67 24.57 10.00 -11.32
N ILE A 68 25.47 10.75 -10.71
CA ILE A 68 26.44 10.22 -9.73
C ILE A 68 25.68 9.81 -8.46
N GLY A 69 24.83 10.69 -7.94
CA GLY A 69 23.97 10.39 -6.82
C GLY A 69 23.04 9.21 -7.09
N TYR A 70 22.50 9.14 -8.32
CA TYR A 70 21.65 7.99 -8.71
C TYR A 70 22.44 6.67 -8.69
N ALA A 71 23.66 6.65 -9.26
CA ALA A 71 24.49 5.45 -9.26
C ALA A 71 24.85 4.99 -7.84
N ILE A 72 25.13 5.93 -6.94
CA ILE A 72 25.39 5.63 -5.52
C ILE A 72 24.14 5.00 -4.88
N ALA A 73 22.97 5.62 -5.05
CA ALA A 73 21.74 5.11 -4.49
C ALA A 73 21.38 3.72 -5.05
N GLN A 74 21.58 3.51 -6.34
CA GLN A 74 21.39 2.23 -7.01
C GLN A 74 22.28 1.14 -6.40
N SER A 75 23.57 1.43 -6.20
CA SER A 75 24.51 0.49 -5.61
C SER A 75 24.11 0.10 -4.19
N LEU A 76 23.69 1.07 -3.37
CA LEU A 76 23.20 0.81 -2.02
C LEU A 76 21.96 -0.09 -2.00
N VAL A 77 21.03 0.12 -2.91
CA VAL A 77 19.81 -0.69 -3.02
C VAL A 77 20.13 -2.12 -3.44
N ILE A 78 21.03 -2.30 -4.42
CA ILE A 78 21.46 -3.62 -4.88
C ILE A 78 22.18 -4.38 -3.76
N GLU A 79 23.00 -3.71 -2.95
CA GLU A 79 23.72 -4.31 -1.81
C GLU A 79 22.76 -4.81 -0.73
N ILE A 80 21.62 -4.14 -0.54
CA ILE A 80 20.54 -4.59 0.36
C ILE A 80 19.76 -5.78 -0.24
N GLY A 81 19.95 -6.09 -1.52
CA GLY A 81 19.19 -7.11 -2.25
C GLY A 81 17.86 -6.60 -2.81
N GLY A 82 17.69 -5.28 -2.89
CA GLY A 82 16.50 -4.65 -3.45
C GLY A 82 16.62 -4.33 -4.94
N GLU A 83 15.51 -3.93 -5.56
CA GLU A 83 15.43 -3.50 -6.95
C GLU A 83 15.32 -1.97 -7.04
N PRO A 84 16.28 -1.26 -7.65
CA PRO A 84 16.22 0.18 -7.78
C PRO A 84 15.28 0.62 -8.91
N VAL A 85 14.36 1.53 -8.60
CA VAL A 85 13.42 2.14 -9.55
C VAL A 85 13.58 3.65 -9.52
N ARG A 86 13.91 4.26 -10.65
CA ARG A 86 14.06 5.73 -10.75
C ARG A 86 12.69 6.41 -10.66
N VAL A 87 12.55 7.34 -9.71
CA VAL A 87 11.37 8.20 -9.56
C VAL A 87 11.80 9.65 -9.75
N PRO A 88 11.30 10.35 -10.79
CA PRO A 88 11.57 11.78 -10.97
C PRO A 88 11.11 12.60 -9.76
N GLU A 89 11.86 13.66 -9.42
CA GLU A 89 11.54 14.56 -8.29
C GLU A 89 10.09 15.06 -8.34
N ALA A 90 9.65 15.51 -9.52
CA ALA A 90 8.30 16.03 -9.73
C ALA A 90 7.18 14.99 -9.52
N ASN A 91 7.50 13.70 -9.62
CA ASN A 91 6.54 12.62 -9.55
C ASN A 91 6.47 11.94 -8.17
N ARG A 92 7.26 12.38 -7.18
CA ARG A 92 7.31 11.74 -5.85
C ARG A 92 5.95 11.69 -5.16
N ALA A 93 5.18 12.77 -5.23
CA ALA A 93 3.84 12.81 -4.64
C ALA A 93 2.89 11.79 -5.30
N LEU A 94 2.89 11.71 -6.63
CA LEU A 94 2.08 10.74 -7.38
C LEU A 94 2.53 9.30 -7.11
N TYR A 95 3.84 9.05 -7.12
CA TYR A 95 4.41 7.75 -6.76
C TYR A 95 3.91 7.29 -5.38
N HIS A 96 4.05 8.14 -4.35
CA HIS A 96 3.63 7.78 -3.01
C HIS A 96 2.11 7.60 -2.88
N ALA A 97 1.33 8.46 -3.57
CA ALA A 97 -0.13 8.33 -3.61
C ALA A 97 -0.56 7.00 -4.26
N ALA A 98 0.11 6.56 -5.33
CA ALA A 98 -0.17 5.28 -5.98
C ALA A 98 0.11 4.10 -5.04
N LEU A 99 1.23 4.12 -4.31
CA LEU A 99 1.55 3.08 -3.32
C LEU A 99 0.54 3.07 -2.16
N ALA A 100 0.20 4.23 -1.63
CA ALA A 100 -0.80 4.34 -0.56
C ALA A 100 -2.19 3.87 -1.03
N HIS A 101 -2.56 4.21 -2.28
CA HIS A 101 -3.81 3.74 -2.87
C HIS A 101 -3.83 2.21 -3.01
N GLY A 102 -2.75 1.61 -3.48
CA GLY A 102 -2.65 0.15 -3.68
C GLY A 102 -2.53 -0.64 -2.37
N SER A 103 -1.86 -0.10 -1.35
CA SER A 103 -1.63 -0.82 -0.09
C SER A 103 -2.60 -0.42 1.02
N ASN A 104 -2.67 0.86 1.38
CA ASN A 104 -3.47 1.28 2.54
C ASN A 104 -4.97 1.15 2.28
N HIS A 105 -5.44 1.50 1.08
CA HIS A 105 -6.84 1.32 0.74
C HIS A 105 -7.21 -0.16 0.55
N LEU A 106 -6.26 -1.02 0.17
CA LEU A 106 -6.49 -2.47 0.19
C LEU A 106 -6.82 -2.96 1.60
N VAL A 107 -6.06 -2.52 2.62
CA VAL A 107 -6.35 -2.87 4.03
C VAL A 107 -7.75 -2.41 4.43
N THR A 108 -8.13 -1.17 4.08
CA THR A 108 -9.47 -0.63 4.35
C THR A 108 -10.56 -1.44 3.64
N LEU A 109 -10.33 -1.81 2.37
CA LEU A 109 -11.27 -2.63 1.59
C LEU A 109 -11.46 -4.00 2.23
N VAL A 110 -10.38 -4.66 2.61
CA VAL A 110 -10.42 -5.99 3.26
C VAL A 110 -11.13 -5.92 4.60
N ALA A 111 -10.84 -4.91 5.43
CA ALA A 111 -11.51 -4.70 6.72
C ALA A 111 -13.02 -4.50 6.56
N GLY A 112 -13.43 -3.67 5.58
CA GLY A 112 -14.84 -3.45 5.26
C GLY A 112 -15.55 -4.72 4.75
N ALA A 113 -14.89 -5.48 3.86
CA ALA A 113 -15.42 -6.75 3.37
C ALA A 113 -15.59 -7.77 4.50
N ALA A 114 -14.61 -7.86 5.42
CA ALA A 114 -14.70 -8.73 6.58
C ALA A 114 -15.84 -8.34 7.52
N ALA A 115 -16.02 -7.04 7.78
CA ALA A 115 -17.13 -6.54 8.59
C ALA A 115 -18.50 -6.88 7.99
N ALA A 116 -18.66 -6.67 6.67
CA ALA A 116 -19.91 -7.04 5.98
C ALA A 116 -20.17 -8.54 6.02
N LEU A 117 -19.13 -9.36 5.85
CA LEU A 117 -19.27 -10.81 5.87
C LEU A 117 -19.59 -11.32 7.28
N ARG A 118 -18.97 -10.77 8.34
CA ARG A 118 -19.36 -11.08 9.73
C ARG A 118 -20.82 -10.75 10.00
N ALA A 119 -21.30 -9.58 9.55
CA ALA A 119 -22.70 -9.21 9.68
C ALA A 119 -23.65 -10.18 8.94
N ALA A 120 -23.25 -10.66 7.76
CA ALA A 120 -24.01 -11.63 6.99
C ALA A 120 -24.03 -13.03 7.63
N LEU A 121 -23.00 -13.39 8.40
CA LEU A 121 -22.88 -14.68 9.09
C LEU A 121 -23.39 -14.63 10.54
N ALA A 122 -23.77 -13.47 11.06
CA ALA A 122 -24.29 -13.32 12.41
C ALA A 122 -25.54 -14.17 12.62
N GLY A 123 -25.59 -14.94 13.73
CA GLY A 123 -26.71 -15.83 14.05
C GLY A 123 -26.58 -17.25 13.47
N HIS A 124 -25.53 -17.58 12.75
CA HIS A 124 -25.23 -18.95 12.33
C HIS A 124 -24.39 -19.66 13.41
N GLU A 125 -25.05 -20.44 14.25
CA GLU A 125 -24.37 -21.42 15.12
C GLU A 125 -23.98 -22.64 14.25
N LEU A 126 -22.76 -22.67 13.75
CA LEU A 126 -22.17 -23.90 13.21
C LEU A 126 -21.69 -24.77 14.37
N LEU A 127 -22.52 -25.81 14.71
CA LEU A 127 -22.13 -26.95 15.56
C LEU A 127 -21.64 -26.59 16.97
N GLY A 128 -22.37 -25.77 17.75
CA GLY A 128 -22.13 -25.62 19.20
C GLY A 128 -20.85 -24.89 19.59
N GLN A 129 -20.08 -24.36 18.65
CA GLN A 129 -19.02 -23.41 18.90
C GLN A 129 -19.56 -22.01 18.62
N GLN A 130 -19.71 -21.23 19.67
CA GLN A 130 -19.82 -19.77 19.59
C GLN A 130 -18.55 -19.29 18.89
N LEU A 131 -18.63 -19.06 17.57
CA LEU A 131 -17.55 -18.43 16.82
C LEU A 131 -17.48 -16.98 17.32
N ILE A 132 -16.60 -16.73 18.29
CA ILE A 132 -16.19 -15.37 18.66
C ILE A 132 -15.40 -14.85 17.47
N ASP A 133 -16.12 -14.27 16.51
CA ASP A 133 -15.58 -13.91 15.17
C ASP A 133 -14.95 -12.50 15.17
N ASP A 134 -14.73 -11.90 16.35
CA ASP A 134 -14.08 -10.58 16.49
C ASP A 134 -12.55 -10.64 16.48
N GLN A 135 -11.97 -11.84 16.34
CA GLN A 135 -10.51 -12.01 16.29
C GLN A 135 -10.02 -12.12 14.84
N PRO A 136 -8.84 -11.57 14.53
CA PRO A 136 -8.17 -11.84 13.25
C PRO A 136 -8.01 -13.35 13.01
N GLY A 137 -8.39 -13.84 11.82
CA GLY A 137 -8.38 -15.27 11.48
C GLY A 137 -9.69 -16.00 11.74
N GLY A 138 -10.78 -15.29 12.03
CA GLY A 138 -12.14 -15.81 12.13
C GLY A 138 -12.69 -16.39 10.82
N VAL A 139 -13.99 -16.73 10.79
CA VAL A 139 -14.63 -17.36 9.61
C VAL A 139 -14.61 -16.41 8.40
N ALA A 140 -14.83 -15.11 8.63
CA ALA A 140 -14.83 -14.12 7.56
C ALA A 140 -13.48 -14.08 6.83
N GLU A 141 -12.38 -14.07 7.57
CA GLU A 141 -11.03 -14.06 7.01
C GLU A 141 -10.70 -15.37 6.28
N ARG A 142 -11.14 -16.52 6.80
CA ARG A 142 -10.96 -17.82 6.12
C ARG A 142 -11.72 -17.91 4.81
N VAL A 143 -12.90 -17.29 4.71
CA VAL A 143 -13.67 -17.22 3.46
C VAL A 143 -13.03 -16.22 2.49
N LEU A 144 -12.62 -15.05 2.98
CA LEU A 144 -12.07 -13.99 2.14
C LEU A 144 -10.64 -14.26 1.68
N GLY A 145 -9.82 -14.93 2.49
CA GLY A 145 -8.40 -15.09 2.22
C GLY A 145 -8.10 -15.69 0.83
N PRO A 146 -8.61 -16.87 0.48
CA PRO A 146 -8.38 -17.45 -0.85
C PRO A 146 -8.95 -16.59 -1.98
N LEU A 147 -10.11 -15.97 -1.77
CA LEU A 147 -10.75 -15.10 -2.76
C LEU A 147 -9.92 -13.85 -3.04
N LEU A 148 -9.46 -13.17 -2.00
CA LEU A 148 -8.65 -11.95 -2.10
C LEU A 148 -7.28 -12.24 -2.73
N SER A 149 -6.64 -13.35 -2.33
CA SER A 149 -5.36 -13.76 -2.91
C SER A 149 -5.48 -14.03 -4.42
N ALA A 150 -6.53 -14.72 -4.84
CA ALA A 150 -6.78 -14.98 -6.26
C ALA A 150 -7.12 -13.69 -7.03
N ALA A 151 -7.92 -12.79 -6.44
CA ALA A 151 -8.25 -11.52 -7.05
C ALA A 151 -7.04 -10.63 -7.24
N LEU A 152 -6.15 -10.55 -6.23
CA LEU A 152 -4.91 -9.79 -6.30
C LEU A 152 -3.96 -10.34 -7.38
N ASP A 153 -3.72 -11.66 -7.38
CA ASP A 153 -2.87 -12.32 -8.39
C ASP A 153 -3.39 -12.08 -9.81
N ASN A 154 -4.71 -12.23 -10.02
CA ASN A 154 -5.33 -11.97 -11.31
C ASN A 154 -5.22 -10.48 -11.72
N ALA A 155 -5.41 -9.54 -10.78
CA ALA A 155 -5.30 -8.12 -11.06
C ALA A 155 -3.87 -7.73 -11.46
N LEU A 156 -2.85 -8.26 -10.76
CA LEU A 156 -1.44 -8.01 -11.09
C LEU A 156 -1.02 -8.59 -12.44
N ARG A 157 -1.58 -9.74 -12.83
CA ARG A 157 -1.24 -10.39 -14.12
C ARG A 157 -2.03 -9.86 -15.31
N ARG A 158 -3.29 -9.48 -15.13
CA ARG A 158 -4.25 -9.20 -16.21
C ARG A 158 -4.77 -7.76 -16.20
N GLY A 159 -4.43 -6.98 -15.18
CA GLY A 159 -4.95 -5.61 -15.01
C GLY A 159 -6.47 -5.59 -14.87
N SER A 160 -7.10 -4.58 -15.43
CA SER A 160 -8.56 -4.38 -15.41
C SER A 160 -9.36 -5.51 -16.09
N ALA A 161 -8.74 -6.28 -17.00
CA ALA A 161 -9.38 -7.45 -17.62
C ALA A 161 -9.68 -8.59 -16.61
N ALA A 162 -9.11 -8.53 -15.40
CA ALA A 162 -9.42 -9.45 -14.33
C ALA A 162 -10.76 -9.17 -13.64
N LEU A 163 -11.38 -8.01 -13.89
CA LEU A 163 -12.65 -7.64 -13.24
C LEU A 163 -13.77 -8.58 -13.69
N THR A 164 -14.47 -9.13 -12.72
CA THR A 164 -15.61 -10.04 -12.88
C THR A 164 -16.78 -9.59 -11.99
N GLY A 165 -17.84 -10.37 -11.98
CA GLY A 165 -18.96 -10.13 -11.08
C GLY A 165 -20.02 -9.17 -11.66
N PRO A 166 -20.99 -8.73 -10.83
CA PRO A 166 -22.15 -7.95 -11.28
C PRO A 166 -21.78 -6.62 -11.94
N VAL A 167 -20.78 -5.92 -11.39
CA VAL A 167 -20.33 -4.62 -11.92
C VAL A 167 -19.79 -4.80 -13.36
N ALA A 168 -18.92 -5.77 -13.57
CA ALA A 168 -18.35 -6.03 -14.90
C ALA A 168 -19.40 -6.47 -15.93
N ARG A 169 -20.49 -7.11 -15.49
CA ARG A 169 -21.59 -7.53 -16.36
C ARG A 169 -22.68 -6.49 -16.54
N GLY A 170 -22.59 -5.33 -15.88
CA GLY A 170 -23.62 -4.30 -15.90
C GLY A 170 -24.94 -4.72 -15.21
N ASP A 171 -24.88 -5.62 -14.22
CA ASP A 171 -26.05 -6.09 -13.47
C ASP A 171 -26.46 -5.06 -12.42
N VAL A 172 -27.25 -4.08 -12.88
CA VAL A 172 -27.70 -2.95 -12.05
C VAL A 172 -28.56 -3.42 -10.88
N ALA A 173 -29.37 -4.47 -11.07
CA ALA A 173 -30.23 -4.98 -10.01
C ALA A 173 -29.43 -5.59 -8.86
N ALA A 174 -28.42 -6.40 -9.18
CA ALA A 174 -27.52 -6.97 -8.17
C ALA A 174 -26.71 -5.87 -7.46
N VAL A 175 -26.20 -4.89 -8.19
CA VAL A 175 -25.46 -3.75 -7.59
C VAL A 175 -26.34 -2.94 -6.65
N ALA A 176 -27.59 -2.68 -7.01
CA ALA A 176 -28.55 -1.97 -6.16
C ALA A 176 -28.86 -2.76 -4.87
N ALA A 177 -29.06 -4.08 -4.97
CA ALA A 177 -29.27 -4.96 -3.82
C ALA A 177 -28.04 -4.98 -2.89
N HIS A 178 -26.82 -5.04 -3.44
CA HIS A 178 -25.58 -4.95 -2.65
C HIS A 178 -25.47 -3.63 -1.90
N LEU A 179 -25.75 -2.51 -2.57
CA LEU A 179 -25.72 -1.18 -1.94
C LEU A 179 -26.72 -1.06 -0.79
N ALA A 180 -27.94 -1.58 -0.98
CA ALA A 180 -28.96 -1.59 0.06
C ALA A 180 -28.51 -2.43 1.27
N ALA A 181 -28.00 -3.63 1.05
CA ALA A 181 -27.51 -4.52 2.11
C ALA A 181 -26.31 -3.91 2.86
N LEU A 182 -25.32 -3.39 2.16
CA LEU A 182 -24.13 -2.77 2.78
C LEU A 182 -24.50 -1.53 3.60
N ASN A 183 -25.51 -0.75 3.15
CA ASN A 183 -25.98 0.43 3.87
C ASN A 183 -26.63 0.09 5.21
N THR A 184 -27.15 -1.11 5.40
CA THR A 184 -27.67 -1.57 6.70
C THR A 184 -26.56 -1.91 7.70
N VAL A 185 -25.37 -2.24 7.20
CA VAL A 185 -24.18 -2.52 8.02
C VAL A 185 -23.44 -1.22 8.35
N ASP A 186 -23.08 -0.46 7.33
CA ASP A 186 -22.39 0.83 7.45
C ASP A 186 -22.59 1.66 6.16
N PRO A 187 -23.17 2.87 6.24
CA PRO A 187 -23.33 3.77 5.11
C PRO A 187 -22.00 4.13 4.42
N ALA A 188 -20.89 4.22 5.17
CA ALA A 188 -19.58 4.49 4.60
C ALA A 188 -19.07 3.34 3.72
N LEU A 189 -19.38 2.09 4.11
CA LEU A 189 -19.07 0.90 3.32
C LEU A 189 -19.83 0.89 1.99
N ALA A 190 -21.14 1.22 2.02
CA ALA A 190 -21.95 1.35 0.81
C ALA A 190 -21.42 2.46 -0.12
N ALA A 191 -21.00 3.60 0.45
CA ALA A 191 -20.40 4.68 -0.33
C ALA A 191 -19.08 4.26 -1.01
N GLY A 192 -18.20 3.56 -0.28
CA GLY A 192 -16.97 2.98 -0.82
C GLY A 192 -17.23 1.98 -1.94
N TYR A 193 -18.17 1.07 -1.75
CA TYR A 193 -18.59 0.11 -2.78
C TYR A 193 -19.09 0.83 -4.04
N ARG A 194 -19.94 1.84 -3.90
CA ARG A 194 -20.41 2.66 -5.02
C ARG A 194 -19.27 3.32 -5.78
N ALA A 195 -18.33 3.95 -5.08
CA ALA A 195 -17.20 4.65 -5.69
C ALA A 195 -16.32 3.72 -6.54
N LEU A 196 -16.08 2.49 -6.04
CA LEU A 196 -15.31 1.48 -6.77
C LEU A 196 -16.10 0.86 -7.95
N SER A 197 -17.45 0.83 -7.86
CA SER A 197 -18.31 0.28 -8.91
C SER A 197 -18.50 1.21 -10.11
N LEU A 198 -18.11 2.48 -10.00
CA LEU A 198 -18.23 3.48 -11.06
C LEU A 198 -16.97 3.57 -11.96
N ARG A 199 -15.98 2.73 -11.72
CA ARG A 199 -14.73 2.64 -12.49
C ARG A 199 -14.75 1.43 -13.39
#